data_1da1ee2ddffd698538430c654037c710
#
_entry.id   1da1ee2ddffd698538430c654037c710
#
_cell.length_a   1.000
_cell.length_b   1.000
_cell.length_c   1.000
_cell.angle_alpha   90.00
_cell.angle_beta   90.00
_cell.angle_gamma   90.00
#
_symmetry.space_group_name_H-M   'P 1'
#
loop_
_entity.id
_entity.type
_entity.pdbx_description
1 polymer ?
#
loop_
_entity_poly.entity_id
_entity_poly.type
_entity_poly.pdbx_seq_one_letter_code
_entity_poly.pdbx_strand_id
1 'polypeptide(L)'
;VLYKHVKALFIKRIEESDVFAGTVMIVVAEGLRDSSGNELVDMNSQPDSFGHRKLIGAGTYVVKQLQDRIKADPEIKEFMKRTGQFVEGVYETPEVRDLRPGHLVRCGFATPVDANFGLEVGAAAVELISQGTFGVTVVSYQDGKIEYMDVADAIKQRFVSPEDVALYESLGTSF
;
A
#
# COMPACT_ATOMS: atom_id res chain seq x y z
N VAL A 1 12.48 -5.49 -11.33
CA VAL A 1 12.27 -6.49 -10.26
C VAL A 1 10.80 -6.83 -10.18
N LEU A 2 9.88 -5.91 -9.83
CA LEU A 2 8.44 -6.15 -9.62
C LEU A 2 7.78 -6.99 -10.72
N TYR A 3 7.95 -6.61 -12.00
CA TYR A 3 7.33 -7.34 -13.11
C TYR A 3 7.73 -8.83 -13.16
N LYS A 4 9.02 -9.13 -13.00
CA LYS A 4 9.50 -10.52 -13.02
C LYS A 4 8.86 -11.33 -11.89
N HIS A 5 8.74 -10.74 -10.72
CA HIS A 5 8.13 -11.38 -9.57
C HIS A 5 6.63 -11.62 -9.79
N VAL A 6 5.89 -10.58 -10.21
CA VAL A 6 4.44 -10.68 -10.51
C VAL A 6 4.17 -11.74 -11.59
N LYS A 7 4.98 -11.76 -12.66
CA LYS A 7 4.90 -12.78 -13.72
C LYS A 7 5.08 -14.19 -13.17
N ALA A 8 6.14 -14.42 -12.41
CA ALA A 8 6.43 -15.73 -11.83
C ALA A 8 5.29 -16.21 -10.91
N LEU A 9 4.79 -15.31 -10.07
CA LEU A 9 3.69 -15.62 -9.15
C LEU A 9 2.36 -15.89 -9.90
N PHE A 10 2.08 -15.13 -10.95
CA PHE A 10 0.91 -15.33 -11.80
C PHE A 10 0.94 -16.70 -12.48
N ILE A 11 2.05 -17.03 -13.12
CA ILE A 11 2.25 -18.33 -13.78
C ILE A 11 2.06 -19.47 -12.78
N LYS A 12 2.77 -19.39 -11.65
CA LYS A 12 2.70 -20.40 -10.59
C LYS A 12 1.26 -20.63 -10.11
N ARG A 13 0.52 -19.55 -9.79
CA ARG A 13 -0.85 -19.67 -9.28
C ARG A 13 -1.83 -20.28 -10.29
N ILE A 14 -1.63 -20.02 -11.57
CA ILE A 14 -2.46 -20.63 -12.62
C ILE A 14 -2.09 -22.11 -12.80
N GLU A 15 -0.80 -22.45 -12.81
CA GLU A 15 -0.34 -23.84 -12.97
C GLU A 15 -0.72 -24.73 -11.77
N GLU A 16 -0.77 -24.16 -10.57
CA GLU A 16 -1.18 -24.86 -9.35
C GLU A 16 -2.71 -24.90 -9.16
N SER A 17 -3.48 -24.26 -10.04
CA SER A 17 -4.95 -24.22 -9.96
C SER A 17 -5.59 -25.31 -10.82
N ASP A 18 -6.48 -26.10 -10.25
CA ASP A 18 -7.23 -27.15 -10.96
C ASP A 18 -8.14 -26.59 -12.09
N VAL A 19 -8.44 -25.30 -12.04
CA VAL A 19 -9.30 -24.61 -13.01
C VAL A 19 -8.56 -23.56 -13.83
N PHE A 20 -7.23 -23.56 -13.80
CA PHE A 20 -6.38 -22.56 -14.45
C PHE A 20 -6.77 -21.11 -14.13
N ALA A 21 -7.18 -20.85 -12.90
CA ALA A 21 -7.54 -19.51 -12.43
C ALA A 21 -6.56 -19.03 -11.37
N GLY A 22 -6.09 -17.81 -11.49
CA GLY A 22 -5.18 -17.22 -10.52
C GLY A 22 -5.17 -15.71 -10.61
N THR A 23 -4.99 -15.08 -9.45
CA THR A 23 -4.87 -13.62 -9.33
C THR A 23 -3.63 -13.26 -8.53
N VAL A 24 -3.05 -12.11 -8.84
CA VAL A 24 -1.97 -11.51 -8.05
C VAL A 24 -2.47 -10.19 -7.51
N MET A 25 -2.38 -10.01 -6.21
CA MET A 25 -2.72 -8.75 -5.56
C MET A 25 -1.45 -8.01 -5.21
N ILE A 26 -1.40 -6.73 -5.55
CA ILE A 26 -0.27 -5.85 -5.27
C ILE A 26 -0.78 -4.69 -4.44
N VAL A 27 -0.24 -4.55 -3.24
CA VAL A 27 -0.52 -3.39 -2.38
C VAL A 27 0.54 -2.34 -2.64
N VAL A 28 0.10 -1.14 -3.01
CA VAL A 28 1.00 -0.03 -3.38
C VAL A 28 0.77 1.13 -2.42
N ALA A 29 1.83 1.54 -1.72
CA ALA A 29 1.77 2.71 -0.86
C ALA A 29 1.63 4.00 -1.70
N GLU A 30 0.86 4.97 -1.19
CA GLU A 30 0.66 6.27 -1.85
C GLU A 30 1.98 7.04 -2.04
N GLY A 31 2.91 6.90 -1.09
CA GLY A 31 4.22 7.52 -1.12
C GLY A 31 5.27 6.80 -1.97
N LEU A 32 4.85 5.90 -2.90
CA LEU A 32 5.78 5.24 -3.82
C LEU A 32 6.60 6.28 -4.57
N ARG A 33 7.92 6.05 -4.63
CA ARG A 33 8.87 6.87 -5.38
C ARG A 33 9.42 6.10 -6.58
N ASP A 34 9.93 6.82 -7.56
CA ASP A 34 10.63 6.21 -8.68
C ASP A 34 11.97 5.61 -8.26
N SER A 35 12.67 4.95 -9.19
CA SER A 35 14.00 4.37 -8.94
C SER A 35 15.08 5.39 -8.60
N SER A 36 14.83 6.67 -8.84
CA SER A 36 15.72 7.79 -8.52
C SER A 36 15.34 8.47 -7.20
N GLY A 37 14.29 7.97 -6.51
CA GLY A 37 13.81 8.51 -5.25
C GLY A 37 12.87 9.71 -5.38
N ASN A 38 12.45 10.08 -6.60
CA ASN A 38 11.55 11.19 -6.83
C ASN A 38 10.09 10.79 -6.60
N GLU A 39 9.29 11.73 -6.14
CA GLU A 39 7.84 11.57 -6.03
C GLU A 39 7.19 11.48 -7.42
N LEU A 40 6.17 10.63 -7.52
CA LEU A 40 5.41 10.46 -8.76
C LEU A 40 4.37 11.58 -8.88
N VAL A 41 4.79 12.74 -9.39
CA VAL A 41 3.95 13.93 -9.54
C VAL A 41 3.38 14.05 -10.95
N ASP A 42 2.16 14.57 -11.05
CA ASP A 42 1.56 14.96 -12.32
C ASP A 42 2.16 16.28 -12.77
N MET A 43 3.05 16.20 -13.76
CA MET A 43 3.74 17.38 -14.31
C MET A 43 2.78 18.38 -14.97
N ASN A 44 1.57 17.94 -15.34
CA ASN A 44 0.54 18.79 -15.92
C ASN A 44 -0.38 19.43 -14.88
N SER A 45 -0.29 19.00 -13.61
CA SER A 45 -1.08 19.60 -12.54
C SER A 45 -0.52 20.96 -12.13
N GLN A 46 -1.41 21.90 -11.79
CA GLN A 46 -1.00 23.14 -11.15
C GLN A 46 -0.59 22.87 -9.70
N PRO A 47 0.47 23.50 -9.19
CA PRO A 47 0.80 23.43 -7.77
C PRO A 47 -0.35 23.98 -6.91
N ASP A 48 -0.52 23.37 -5.75
CA ASP A 48 -1.43 23.89 -4.73
C ASP A 48 -0.90 25.20 -4.09
N SER A 49 -1.65 25.75 -3.13
CA SER A 49 -1.29 26.97 -2.42
C SER A 49 0.02 26.86 -1.60
N PHE A 50 0.53 25.65 -1.41
CA PHE A 50 1.78 25.36 -0.71
C PHE A 50 2.93 25.00 -1.66
N GLY A 51 2.69 25.02 -2.97
CA GLY A 51 3.68 24.72 -4.00
C GLY A 51 3.80 23.23 -4.35
N HIS A 52 2.96 22.35 -3.79
CA HIS A 52 2.98 20.92 -4.07
C HIS A 52 2.16 20.60 -5.32
N ARG A 53 2.71 19.78 -6.20
CA ARG A 53 1.99 19.23 -7.36
C ARG A 53 1.20 18.01 -6.96
N LYS A 54 0.08 17.78 -7.64
CA LYS A 54 -0.75 16.59 -7.43
C LYS A 54 0.05 15.34 -7.78
N LEU A 55 -0.02 14.34 -6.91
CA LEU A 55 0.56 13.01 -7.19
C LEU A 55 -0.23 12.31 -8.31
N ILE A 56 0.46 11.63 -9.22
CA ILE A 56 -0.17 10.84 -10.31
C ILE A 56 -1.06 9.72 -9.74
N GLY A 57 -0.74 9.28 -8.52
CA GLY A 57 -1.33 8.09 -7.91
C GLY A 57 -0.47 6.86 -8.20
N ALA A 58 0.14 6.36 -7.14
CA ALA A 58 1.07 5.22 -7.21
C ALA A 58 0.45 3.99 -7.87
N GLY A 59 -0.83 3.68 -7.58
CA GLY A 59 -1.55 2.56 -8.18
C GLY A 59 -1.64 2.69 -9.71
N THR A 60 -2.07 3.82 -10.24
CA THR A 60 -2.18 4.05 -11.69
C THR A 60 -0.82 3.94 -12.38
N TYR A 61 0.23 4.46 -11.75
CA TYR A 61 1.60 4.32 -12.28
C TYR A 61 2.01 2.86 -12.39
N VAL A 62 1.82 2.07 -11.32
CA VAL A 62 2.16 0.64 -11.31
C VAL A 62 1.35 -0.14 -12.33
N VAL A 63 0.03 0.11 -12.43
CA VAL A 63 -0.84 -0.51 -13.44
C VAL A 63 -0.31 -0.28 -14.84
N LYS A 64 0.00 0.98 -15.19
CA LYS A 64 0.55 1.32 -16.51
C LYS A 64 1.86 0.58 -16.77
N GLN A 65 2.79 0.61 -15.84
CA GLN A 65 4.08 -0.09 -15.98
C GLN A 65 3.92 -1.60 -16.15
N LEU A 66 2.98 -2.21 -15.46
CA LEU A 66 2.71 -3.64 -15.59
C LEU A 66 2.03 -3.96 -16.92
N GLN A 67 1.01 -3.21 -17.32
CA GLN A 67 0.31 -3.41 -18.59
C GLN A 67 1.25 -3.32 -19.78
N ASP A 68 2.11 -2.28 -19.82
CA ASP A 68 3.07 -2.09 -20.90
C ASP A 68 4.05 -3.28 -21.01
N ARG A 69 4.53 -3.78 -19.86
CA ARG A 69 5.45 -4.93 -19.82
C ARG A 69 4.77 -6.25 -20.16
N ILE A 70 3.55 -6.47 -19.69
CA ILE A 70 2.75 -7.66 -19.99
C ILE A 70 2.47 -7.73 -21.49
N LYS A 71 2.06 -6.63 -22.12
CA LYS A 71 1.81 -6.57 -23.56
C LYS A 71 3.05 -6.81 -24.40
N ALA A 72 4.21 -6.38 -23.91
CA ALA A 72 5.50 -6.56 -24.60
C ALA A 72 6.12 -7.94 -24.38
N ASP A 73 5.55 -8.79 -23.51
CA ASP A 73 6.14 -10.07 -23.15
C ASP A 73 5.49 -11.23 -23.92
N PRO A 74 6.16 -11.81 -24.92
CA PRO A 74 5.60 -12.90 -25.72
C PRO A 74 5.39 -14.19 -24.90
N GLU A 75 6.14 -14.40 -23.83
CA GLU A 75 5.99 -15.59 -22.98
C GLU A 75 4.65 -15.62 -22.26
N ILE A 76 4.13 -14.46 -21.82
CA ILE A 76 2.81 -14.36 -21.22
C ILE A 76 1.74 -14.72 -22.24
N LYS A 77 1.85 -14.25 -23.49
CA LYS A 77 0.89 -14.55 -24.54
C LYS A 77 0.86 -16.06 -24.87
N GLU A 78 2.03 -16.68 -24.98
CA GLU A 78 2.11 -18.12 -25.20
C GLU A 78 1.63 -18.94 -23.99
N PHE A 79 1.89 -18.46 -22.78
CA PHE A 79 1.36 -19.06 -21.57
C PHE A 79 -0.20 -19.03 -21.56
N MET A 80 -0.81 -17.90 -21.89
CA MET A 80 -2.26 -17.76 -21.99
C MET A 80 -2.88 -18.71 -23.02
N LYS A 81 -2.21 -18.89 -24.17
CA LYS A 81 -2.64 -19.88 -25.19
C LYS A 81 -2.56 -21.30 -24.66
N ARG A 82 -1.45 -21.67 -24.02
CA ARG A 82 -1.22 -23.00 -23.45
C ARG A 82 -2.26 -23.37 -22.39
N THR A 83 -2.68 -22.39 -21.59
CA THR A 83 -3.68 -22.59 -20.51
C THR A 83 -5.12 -22.40 -20.96
N GLY A 84 -5.35 -22.16 -22.28
CA GLY A 84 -6.70 -21.99 -22.82
C GLY A 84 -7.39 -20.67 -22.45
N GLN A 85 -6.64 -19.71 -21.93
CA GLN A 85 -7.18 -18.41 -21.52
C GLN A 85 -7.09 -17.34 -22.62
N PHE A 86 -6.37 -17.61 -23.70
CA PHE A 86 -6.19 -16.69 -24.80
C PHE A 86 -7.44 -16.61 -25.69
N VAL A 87 -7.95 -15.38 -25.87
CA VAL A 87 -9.03 -15.10 -26.84
C VAL A 87 -8.56 -13.94 -27.72
N GLU A 88 -8.36 -14.23 -29.01
CA GLU A 88 -7.85 -13.27 -29.97
C GLU A 88 -8.77 -12.03 -30.05
N GLY A 89 -8.16 -10.84 -30.01
CA GLY A 89 -8.87 -9.57 -30.06
C GLY A 89 -9.68 -9.21 -28.81
N VAL A 90 -9.80 -10.10 -27.82
CA VAL A 90 -10.61 -9.88 -26.61
C VAL A 90 -9.78 -10.01 -25.34
N TYR A 91 -9.07 -11.11 -25.16
CA TYR A 91 -8.31 -11.40 -23.95
C TYR A 91 -6.97 -12.06 -24.31
N GLU A 92 -6.04 -11.25 -24.74
CA GLU A 92 -4.73 -11.70 -25.19
C GLU A 92 -3.67 -11.68 -24.08
N THR A 93 -3.90 -10.91 -23.05
CA THR A 93 -3.00 -10.76 -21.90
C THR A 93 -3.81 -10.60 -20.61
N PRO A 94 -3.23 -10.94 -19.45
CA PRO A 94 -3.87 -10.71 -18.15
C PRO A 94 -4.26 -9.26 -17.96
N GLU A 95 -5.44 -9.03 -17.40
CA GLU A 95 -5.91 -7.70 -17.09
C GLU A 95 -5.29 -7.21 -15.78
N VAL A 96 -4.86 -5.94 -15.75
CA VAL A 96 -4.37 -5.26 -14.56
C VAL A 96 -5.30 -4.10 -14.26
N ARG A 97 -5.84 -4.09 -13.04
CA ARG A 97 -6.76 -3.04 -12.56
C ARG A 97 -6.23 -2.43 -11.27
N ASP A 98 -6.48 -1.14 -11.06
CA ASP A 98 -6.29 -0.52 -9.75
C ASP A 98 -7.63 -0.42 -9.00
N LEU A 99 -7.51 -0.54 -7.68
CA LEU A 99 -8.59 -0.26 -6.75
C LEU A 99 -8.06 0.73 -5.71
N ARG A 100 -8.73 1.88 -5.61
CA ARG A 100 -8.45 2.88 -4.58
C ARG A 100 -9.60 2.92 -3.60
N PRO A 101 -9.47 2.29 -2.43
CA PRO A 101 -10.55 2.25 -1.46
C PRO A 101 -10.88 3.65 -0.91
N GLY A 102 -9.91 4.57 -0.89
CA GLY A 102 -10.10 5.98 -0.54
C GLY A 102 -10.77 6.15 0.82
N HIS A 103 -11.78 7.02 0.86
CA HIS A 103 -12.53 7.28 2.10
C HIS A 103 -13.47 6.15 2.50
N LEU A 104 -13.84 5.25 1.60
CA LEU A 104 -14.74 4.14 1.90
C LEU A 104 -14.27 3.26 3.07
N VAL A 105 -12.96 3.08 3.20
CA VAL A 105 -12.35 2.29 4.30
C VAL A 105 -12.07 3.12 5.56
N ARG A 106 -12.33 4.42 5.51
CA ARG A 106 -12.10 5.36 6.61
C ARG A 106 -13.38 6.04 7.07
N CYS A 107 -14.52 5.75 6.44
CA CYS A 107 -15.83 6.30 6.82
C CYS A 107 -16.62 5.29 7.64
N GLY A 108 -17.64 5.80 8.34
CA GLY A 108 -18.48 5.00 9.20
C GLY A 108 -18.25 5.32 10.68
N PHE A 109 -18.86 4.52 11.53
CA PHE A 109 -18.71 4.67 12.98
C PHE A 109 -17.42 3.97 13.43
N ALA A 110 -16.67 4.65 14.31
CA ALA A 110 -15.54 4.05 15.00
C ALA A 110 -15.99 2.85 15.84
N THR A 111 -15.14 1.83 15.93
CA THR A 111 -15.42 0.74 16.88
C THR A 111 -15.38 1.25 18.31
N PRO A 112 -16.07 0.61 19.28
CA PRO A 112 -15.97 1.00 20.68
C PRO A 112 -14.53 1.08 21.19
N VAL A 113 -13.66 0.20 20.72
CA VAL A 113 -12.21 0.20 21.07
C VAL A 113 -11.56 1.48 20.58
N ASP A 114 -11.76 1.86 19.32
CA ASP A 114 -11.17 3.08 18.75
C ASP A 114 -11.72 4.33 19.40
N ALA A 115 -13.02 4.36 19.68
CA ALA A 115 -13.67 5.48 20.33
C ALA A 115 -13.15 5.68 21.77
N ASN A 116 -13.04 4.61 22.55
CA ASN A 116 -12.51 4.67 23.91
C ASN A 116 -11.03 5.08 23.91
N PHE A 117 -10.22 4.46 23.04
CA PHE A 117 -8.83 4.85 22.89
C PHE A 117 -8.69 6.33 22.55
N GLY A 118 -9.49 6.85 21.61
CA GLY A 118 -9.49 8.27 21.27
C GLY A 118 -9.82 9.19 22.45
N LEU A 119 -10.80 8.81 23.29
CA LEU A 119 -11.16 9.56 24.49
C LEU A 119 -10.05 9.52 25.54
N GLU A 120 -9.44 8.36 25.77
CA GLU A 120 -8.36 8.19 26.75
C GLU A 120 -7.11 8.96 26.38
N VAL A 121 -6.65 8.89 25.12
CA VAL A 121 -5.48 9.63 24.67
C VAL A 121 -5.74 11.13 24.64
N GLY A 122 -6.98 11.56 24.34
CA GLY A 122 -7.40 12.94 24.40
C GLY A 122 -7.34 13.49 25.83
N ALA A 123 -7.90 12.75 26.78
CA ALA A 123 -7.86 13.12 28.21
C ALA A 123 -6.40 13.15 28.73
N ALA A 124 -5.58 12.15 28.36
CA ALA A 124 -4.18 12.09 28.71
C ALA A 124 -3.38 13.28 28.15
N ALA A 125 -3.68 13.73 26.93
CA ALA A 125 -3.04 14.92 26.36
C ALA A 125 -3.37 16.20 27.16
N VAL A 126 -4.61 16.37 27.62
CA VAL A 126 -5.01 17.48 28.47
C VAL A 126 -4.28 17.42 29.82
N GLU A 127 -4.16 16.25 30.39
CA GLU A 127 -3.43 16.05 31.66
C GLU A 127 -1.93 16.45 31.52
N LEU A 128 -1.27 16.02 30.44
CA LEU A 128 0.12 16.42 30.16
C LEU A 128 0.26 17.93 30.01
N ILE A 129 -0.69 18.60 29.34
CA ILE A 129 -0.71 20.06 29.24
C ILE A 129 -0.85 20.69 30.62
N SER A 130 -1.72 20.17 31.48
CA SER A 130 -1.94 20.70 32.84
C SER A 130 -0.68 20.57 33.72
N GLN A 131 0.12 19.53 33.45
CA GLN A 131 1.42 19.28 34.10
C GLN A 131 2.58 20.10 33.49
N GLY A 132 2.30 20.91 32.45
CA GLY A 132 3.35 21.70 31.79
C GLY A 132 4.24 20.86 30.84
N THR A 133 3.84 19.65 30.47
CA THR A 133 4.56 18.78 29.55
C THR A 133 4.12 19.07 28.12
N PHE A 134 5.03 19.66 27.33
CA PHE A 134 4.77 20.10 25.95
C PHE A 134 5.75 19.46 24.97
N GLY A 135 5.42 19.51 23.68
CA GLY A 135 6.25 18.97 22.60
C GLY A 135 6.23 17.44 22.52
N VAL A 136 5.23 16.82 23.14
CA VAL A 136 5.05 15.37 23.20
C VAL A 136 3.73 14.95 22.55
N THR A 137 3.65 13.69 22.17
CA THR A 137 2.41 13.04 21.74
C THR A 137 2.11 11.84 22.63
N VAL A 138 0.85 11.64 22.98
CA VAL A 138 0.42 10.47 23.76
C VAL A 138 0.49 9.23 22.84
N VAL A 139 1.09 8.17 23.35
CA VAL A 139 1.21 6.88 22.67
C VAL A 139 0.17 5.89 23.17
N SER A 140 0.01 5.82 24.48
CA SER A 140 -0.99 4.96 25.10
C SER A 140 -1.40 5.48 26.49
N TYR A 141 -2.50 4.94 26.99
CA TYR A 141 -2.93 5.08 28.38
C TYR A 141 -3.29 3.69 28.90
N GLN A 142 -2.47 3.18 29.81
CA GLN A 142 -2.68 1.85 30.39
C GLN A 142 -2.38 1.86 31.88
N ASP A 143 -3.21 1.17 32.66
CA ASP A 143 -3.05 1.01 34.12
C ASP A 143 -2.86 2.34 34.86
N GLY A 144 -3.58 3.40 34.43
CA GLY A 144 -3.49 4.72 35.02
C GLY A 144 -2.21 5.50 34.68
N LYS A 145 -1.43 5.01 33.72
CA LYS A 145 -0.18 5.66 33.28
C LYS A 145 -0.32 6.19 31.86
N ILE A 146 0.15 7.41 31.66
CA ILE A 146 0.24 8.02 30.35
C ILE A 146 1.63 7.68 29.78
N GLU A 147 1.64 6.99 28.64
CA GLU A 147 2.84 6.83 27.83
C GLU A 147 2.85 7.88 26.74
N TYR A 148 3.96 8.59 26.62
CA TYR A 148 4.14 9.63 25.61
C TYR A 148 5.58 9.62 25.07
N MET A 149 5.78 10.24 23.92
CA MET A 149 7.08 10.42 23.29
C MET A 149 7.22 11.83 22.72
N ASP A 150 8.44 12.27 22.50
CA ASP A 150 8.71 13.53 21.83
C ASP A 150 8.13 13.56 20.42
N VAL A 151 7.50 14.67 20.03
CA VAL A 151 6.96 14.83 18.67
C VAL A 151 8.06 14.68 17.62
N ALA A 152 9.28 15.16 17.90
CA ALA A 152 10.43 14.99 17.00
C ALA A 152 10.77 13.52 16.72
N ASP A 153 10.52 12.61 17.68
CA ASP A 153 10.69 11.17 17.48
C ASP A 153 9.45 10.53 16.82
N ALA A 154 8.27 11.00 17.16
CA ALA A 154 7.02 10.48 16.63
C ALA A 154 6.87 10.70 15.10
N ILE A 155 7.39 11.81 14.59
CA ILE A 155 7.33 12.16 13.15
C ILE A 155 8.42 11.50 12.31
N LYS A 156 9.37 10.79 12.91
CA LYS A 156 10.40 10.06 12.15
C LYS A 156 9.78 8.99 11.31
N GLN A 157 10.25 8.87 10.07
CA GLN A 157 9.80 7.81 9.17
C GLN A 157 10.08 6.45 9.80
N ARG A 158 9.06 5.61 9.85
CA ARG A 158 9.17 4.22 10.32
C ARG A 158 9.17 3.30 9.12
N PHE A 159 9.99 2.27 9.19
CA PHE A 159 10.03 1.19 8.23
C PHE A 159 9.44 -0.06 8.86
N VAL A 160 8.94 -0.97 8.01
CA VAL A 160 8.53 -2.30 8.46
C VAL A 160 9.75 -3.02 9.03
N SER A 161 9.59 -3.72 10.15
CA SER A 161 10.71 -4.43 10.77
C SER A 161 11.16 -5.62 9.92
N PRO A 162 12.44 -5.98 9.92
CA PRO A 162 12.92 -7.19 9.23
C PRO A 162 12.22 -8.46 9.70
N GLU A 163 11.86 -8.53 10.99
CA GLU A 163 11.14 -9.65 11.59
C GLU A 163 9.72 -9.77 11.02
N ASP A 164 9.01 -8.64 10.88
CA ASP A 164 7.69 -8.61 10.25
C ASP A 164 7.77 -9.02 8.78
N VAL A 165 8.76 -8.51 8.05
CA VAL A 165 9.01 -8.90 6.65
C VAL A 165 9.20 -10.41 6.57
N ALA A 166 10.08 -11.00 7.37
CA ALA A 166 10.35 -12.43 7.37
C ALA A 166 9.11 -13.27 7.70
N LEU A 167 8.27 -12.82 8.65
CA LEU A 167 7.01 -13.47 8.98
C LEU A 167 6.07 -13.49 7.77
N TYR A 168 5.82 -12.34 7.15
CA TYR A 168 4.89 -12.25 6.03
C TYR A 168 5.42 -12.93 4.76
N GLU A 169 6.73 -12.94 4.54
CA GLU A 169 7.33 -13.71 3.45
C GLU A 169 7.12 -15.21 3.64
N SER A 170 7.21 -15.72 4.86
CA SER A 170 6.90 -17.12 5.17
C SER A 170 5.43 -17.49 4.90
N LEU A 171 4.53 -16.51 4.90
CA LEU A 171 3.11 -16.65 4.56
C LEU A 171 2.81 -16.42 3.07
N GLY A 172 3.85 -16.21 2.25
CA GLY A 172 3.74 -16.07 0.80
C GLY A 172 3.52 -14.62 0.33
N THR A 173 3.69 -13.62 1.19
CA THR A 173 3.77 -12.21 0.79
C THR A 173 5.17 -11.92 0.26
N SER A 174 5.31 -11.04 -0.71
CA SER A 174 6.60 -10.58 -1.22
C SER A 174 6.70 -9.06 -1.09
N PHE A 175 7.83 -8.59 -0.60
CA PHE A 175 8.16 -7.17 -0.43
C PHE A 175 9.11 -6.66 -1.50
#